data_a5c39b017183411fe564ed2d4a008f36
#
_entry.id   a5c39b017183411fe564ed2d4a008f36
#
_cell.length_a   1.000
_cell.length_b   1.000
_cell.length_c   1.000
_cell.angle_alpha   90.00
_cell.angle_beta   90.00
_cell.angle_gamma   90.00
#
_symmetry.space_group_name_H-M   'P 1'
#
loop_
_entity.id
_entity.type
_entity.pdbx_description
1 polymer ?
#
loop_
_entity_poly.entity_id
_entity_poly.type
_entity_poly.pdbx_seq_one_letter_code
_entity_poly.pdbx_strand_id
1 'polypeptide(L)'
;NLVWNKDNEVFAYYELIPYNYSFLSAEQKFIVHDSFRQLIAQSREGKIHALQIATESSIRSMQEQSKKLVTGKLKEVAYQKIDEQTEALVSMIGDNQVDYRFFLGFKLMVTEEQLNLKNIKKSAWLTFTEFLHEVNHTLMNDFVSMPNDEINRYMKMEKLLENKISRRFKVRRLEINDFGYLMEHLYGRDGIAYEDYEYQLPKKKLQKETLIKYYDLIRPTRCVIEESQRYLRLEHEDKESYVSYFTVNAIVGELDFPSSEIFYFQQQQFTFPVDTSMNVEIVENRKALTTVRNKKKELKDLDNHAYQAGSETSSNVVDALDSVDELETDLDQSKESMYKLSYVVRVSADDLDELKRRCDEVKDFYDDLNVKL
;
A
#
# COMPACT_ATOMS: atom_id res chain seq x y z
N ASN A 1 8.83 -12.69 -1.18
CA ASN A 1 7.54 -12.01 -1.21
C ASN A 1 6.68 -12.20 0.05
N LEU A 2 7.20 -12.86 1.10
CA LEU A 2 6.55 -12.99 2.40
C LEU A 2 7.12 -11.96 3.37
N VAL A 3 6.23 -11.25 4.08
CA VAL A 3 6.58 -10.24 5.06
C VAL A 3 5.88 -10.56 6.37
N TRP A 4 6.64 -10.57 7.47
CA TRP A 4 6.14 -10.69 8.84
C TRP A 4 6.11 -9.32 9.49
N ASN A 5 4.96 -8.93 10.02
CA ASN A 5 4.85 -7.70 10.81
C ASN A 5 5.10 -7.98 12.31
N LYS A 6 5.14 -6.90 13.09
CA LYS A 6 5.32 -6.98 14.55
C LYS A 6 4.21 -7.73 15.31
N ASP A 7 3.03 -7.86 14.69
CA ASP A 7 1.86 -8.54 15.26
C ASP A 7 1.83 -10.03 14.87
N ASN A 8 2.94 -10.57 14.35
CA ASN A 8 3.07 -11.94 13.83
C ASN A 8 2.10 -12.26 12.67
N GLU A 9 1.58 -11.24 12.00
CA GLU A 9 0.80 -11.43 10.80
C GLU A 9 1.75 -11.58 9.60
N VAL A 10 1.40 -12.49 8.70
CA VAL A 10 2.19 -12.76 7.49
C VAL A 10 1.45 -12.26 6.28
N PHE A 11 2.12 -11.45 5.49
CA PHE A 11 1.61 -10.92 4.23
C PHE A 11 2.40 -11.48 3.05
N ALA A 12 1.70 -11.76 1.96
CA ALA A 12 2.30 -12.03 0.66
C ALA A 12 2.12 -10.79 -0.23
N TYR A 13 3.23 -10.28 -0.79
CA TYR A 13 3.23 -9.10 -1.64
C TYR A 13 3.48 -9.43 -3.09
N TYR A 14 2.72 -8.77 -3.95
CA TYR A 14 2.80 -8.86 -5.40
C TYR A 14 2.81 -7.47 -6.02
N GLU A 15 3.54 -7.33 -7.11
CA GLU A 15 3.39 -6.19 -8.01
C GLU A 15 2.31 -6.51 -9.02
N LEU A 16 1.36 -5.61 -9.18
CA LEU A 16 0.35 -5.67 -10.22
C LEU A 16 0.95 -5.04 -11.48
N ILE A 17 1.07 -5.84 -12.54
CA ILE A 17 1.56 -5.34 -13.83
C ILE A 17 0.40 -4.60 -14.49
N PRO A 18 0.51 -3.28 -14.71
CA PRO A 18 -0.57 -2.48 -15.25
C PRO A 18 -0.91 -2.88 -16.69
N TYR A 19 -2.15 -2.69 -17.04
CA TYR A 19 -2.63 -2.70 -18.41
C TYR A 19 -3.21 -1.33 -18.73
N ASN A 20 -3.28 -1.03 -20.01
CA ASN A 20 -3.68 0.31 -20.44
C ASN A 20 -5.18 0.53 -20.21
N TYR A 21 -5.53 1.01 -19.02
CA TYR A 21 -6.89 1.24 -18.57
C TYR A 21 -7.62 2.31 -19.41
N SER A 22 -6.89 3.28 -19.96
CA SER A 22 -7.43 4.35 -20.80
C SER A 22 -8.15 3.83 -22.05
N PHE A 23 -7.69 2.71 -22.60
CA PHE A 23 -8.26 2.12 -23.84
C PHE A 23 -9.35 1.08 -23.57
N LEU A 24 -9.74 0.86 -22.34
CA LEU A 24 -10.82 -0.05 -22.00
C LEU A 24 -12.18 0.60 -22.27
N SER A 25 -13.10 -0.16 -22.88
CA SER A 25 -14.50 0.23 -22.92
C SER A 25 -15.13 0.22 -21.51
N ALA A 26 -16.27 0.90 -21.33
CA ALA A 26 -16.99 0.89 -20.06
C ALA A 26 -17.28 -0.55 -19.58
N GLU A 27 -17.70 -1.44 -20.47
CA GLU A 27 -17.94 -2.85 -20.15
C GLU A 27 -16.67 -3.56 -19.66
N GLN A 28 -15.54 -3.33 -20.30
CA GLN A 28 -14.26 -3.89 -19.88
C GLN A 28 -13.82 -3.34 -18.52
N LYS A 29 -14.05 -2.06 -18.25
CA LYS A 29 -13.81 -1.45 -16.93
C LYS A 29 -14.64 -2.12 -15.84
N PHE A 30 -15.93 -2.39 -16.11
CA PHE A 30 -16.78 -3.14 -15.19
C PHE A 30 -16.27 -4.56 -14.93
N ILE A 31 -15.74 -5.26 -15.93
CA ILE A 31 -15.14 -6.59 -15.74
C ILE A 31 -13.95 -6.52 -14.80
N VAL A 32 -13.10 -5.50 -14.93
CA VAL A 32 -11.95 -5.28 -14.05
C VAL A 32 -12.41 -5.00 -12.63
N HIS A 33 -13.34 -4.06 -12.46
CA HIS A 33 -13.93 -3.73 -11.17
C HIS A 33 -14.54 -4.96 -10.49
N ASP A 34 -15.36 -5.72 -11.20
CA ASP A 34 -15.98 -6.93 -10.65
C ASP A 34 -14.94 -7.99 -10.29
N SER A 35 -13.83 -8.07 -11.03
CA SER A 35 -12.73 -8.96 -10.69
C SER A 35 -12.05 -8.60 -9.38
N PHE A 36 -11.85 -7.32 -9.09
CA PHE A 36 -11.37 -6.85 -7.78
C PHE A 36 -12.40 -7.08 -6.69
N ARG A 37 -13.65 -6.72 -6.93
CA ARG A 37 -14.76 -6.96 -5.99
C ARG A 37 -14.83 -8.42 -5.59
N GLN A 38 -14.78 -9.35 -6.55
CA GLN A 38 -14.80 -10.78 -6.26
C GLN A 38 -13.55 -11.27 -5.54
N LEU A 39 -12.37 -10.70 -5.80
CA LEU A 39 -11.14 -11.04 -5.08
C LEU A 39 -11.28 -10.69 -3.59
N ILE A 40 -11.83 -9.52 -3.29
CA ILE A 40 -12.07 -9.03 -1.93
C ILE A 40 -13.20 -9.82 -1.26
N ALA A 41 -14.35 -9.93 -1.91
CA ALA A 41 -15.56 -10.57 -1.37
C ALA A 41 -15.39 -12.07 -1.05
N GLN A 42 -14.48 -12.76 -1.75
CA GLN A 42 -14.14 -14.15 -1.45
C GLN A 42 -13.32 -14.31 -0.16
N SER A 43 -12.84 -13.23 0.41
CA SER A 43 -12.14 -13.21 1.69
C SER A 43 -13.14 -12.81 2.77
N ARG A 44 -13.55 -13.75 3.62
CA ARG A 44 -14.52 -13.49 4.69
C ARG A 44 -13.96 -12.60 5.79
N GLU A 45 -12.69 -12.72 6.05
CA GLU A 45 -11.90 -11.87 6.94
C GLU A 45 -10.46 -11.81 6.40
N GLY A 46 -9.74 -10.77 6.78
CA GLY A 46 -8.34 -10.59 6.36
C GLY A 46 -7.96 -9.13 6.28
N LYS A 47 -6.76 -8.90 5.78
CA LYS A 47 -6.24 -7.56 5.50
C LYS A 47 -5.65 -7.54 4.09
N ILE A 48 -5.92 -6.46 3.37
CA ILE A 48 -5.34 -6.17 2.06
C ILE A 48 -4.64 -4.83 2.18
N HIS A 49 -3.41 -4.77 1.69
CA HIS A 49 -2.64 -3.54 1.58
C HIS A 49 -2.39 -3.24 0.11
N ALA A 50 -2.88 -2.12 -0.38
CA ALA A 50 -2.61 -1.64 -1.73
C ALA A 50 -1.71 -0.40 -1.65
N LEU A 51 -0.64 -0.43 -2.42
CA LEU A 51 0.30 0.69 -2.56
C LEU A 51 0.35 1.12 -4.01
N GLN A 52 0.25 2.42 -4.23
CA GLN A 52 0.60 3.06 -5.49
C GLN A 52 1.81 3.95 -5.21
N ILE A 53 2.94 3.62 -5.80
CA ILE A 53 4.20 4.32 -5.59
C ILE A 53 4.57 5.03 -6.87
N ALA A 54 4.76 6.34 -6.76
CA ALA A 54 5.26 7.16 -7.83
C ALA A 54 6.78 6.95 -7.99
N THR A 55 7.21 6.58 -9.17
CA THR A 55 8.61 6.45 -9.54
C THR A 55 8.96 7.55 -10.53
N GLU A 56 10.04 8.25 -10.29
CA GLU A 56 10.59 9.16 -11.28
C GLU A 56 11.46 8.39 -12.26
N SER A 57 11.18 8.51 -13.54
CA SER A 57 11.97 7.92 -14.61
C SER A 57 12.44 9.01 -15.56
N SER A 58 13.71 8.92 -15.96
CA SER A 58 14.29 9.81 -16.97
C SER A 58 14.03 9.23 -18.36
N ILE A 59 13.49 10.05 -19.25
CA ILE A 59 13.33 9.67 -20.67
C ILE A 59 14.67 9.28 -21.27
N ARG A 60 15.74 10.00 -20.92
CA ARG A 60 17.10 9.69 -21.38
C ARG A 60 17.56 8.32 -20.89
N SER A 61 17.34 8.00 -19.63
CA SER A 61 17.68 6.69 -19.06
C SER A 61 16.93 5.55 -19.73
N MET A 62 15.63 5.70 -19.96
CA MET A 62 14.81 4.72 -20.66
C MET A 62 15.29 4.50 -22.10
N GLN A 63 15.67 5.57 -22.81
CA GLN A 63 16.16 5.47 -24.18
C GLN A 63 17.56 4.85 -24.25
N GLU A 64 18.41 5.10 -23.28
CA GLU A 64 19.70 4.41 -23.16
C GLU A 64 19.53 2.90 -22.96
N GLN A 65 18.55 2.47 -22.18
CA GLN A 65 18.20 1.05 -22.09
C GLN A 65 17.69 0.49 -23.43
N SER A 66 16.88 1.26 -24.14
CA SER A 66 16.40 0.88 -25.48
C SER A 66 17.54 0.70 -26.46
N LYS A 67 18.58 1.55 -26.41
CA LYS A 67 19.79 1.39 -27.23
C LYS A 67 20.50 0.06 -26.99
N LYS A 68 20.52 -0.45 -25.76
CA LYS A 68 21.15 -1.75 -25.43
C LYS A 68 20.49 -2.93 -26.15
N LEU A 69 19.22 -2.79 -26.53
CA LEU A 69 18.46 -3.82 -27.27
C LEU A 69 18.70 -3.79 -28.77
N VAL A 70 19.29 -2.71 -29.29
CA VAL A 70 19.52 -2.55 -30.73
C VAL A 70 20.71 -3.39 -31.19
N THR A 71 20.47 -4.27 -32.14
CA THR A 71 21.48 -5.15 -32.73
C THR A 71 21.47 -5.04 -34.28
N GLY A 72 22.58 -5.40 -34.91
CA GLY A 72 22.67 -5.47 -36.36
C GLY A 72 23.50 -4.36 -37.02
N LYS A 73 23.53 -4.34 -38.35
CA LYS A 73 24.41 -3.47 -39.16
C LYS A 73 24.03 -1.99 -39.13
N LEU A 74 22.78 -1.66 -38.79
CA LEU A 74 22.27 -0.28 -38.74
C LEU A 74 22.25 0.27 -37.33
N LYS A 75 23.00 -0.30 -36.41
CA LYS A 75 23.04 0.08 -34.97
C LYS A 75 23.32 1.57 -34.76
N GLU A 76 24.31 2.12 -35.47
CA GLU A 76 24.68 3.53 -35.34
C GLU A 76 23.55 4.48 -35.80
N VAL A 77 22.91 4.14 -36.93
CA VAL A 77 21.78 4.91 -37.45
C VAL A 77 20.57 4.85 -36.50
N ALA A 78 20.33 3.69 -35.92
CA ALA A 78 19.28 3.53 -34.90
C ALA A 78 19.58 4.35 -33.63
N TYR A 79 20.82 4.37 -33.20
CA TYR A 79 21.24 5.18 -32.04
C TYR A 79 21.01 6.68 -32.31
N GLN A 80 21.50 7.17 -33.45
CA GLN A 80 21.26 8.56 -33.84
C GLN A 80 19.77 8.90 -33.84
N LYS A 81 18.94 8.00 -34.38
CA LYS A 81 17.48 8.21 -34.42
C LYS A 81 16.85 8.22 -33.02
N ILE A 82 17.29 7.34 -32.13
CA ILE A 82 16.86 7.32 -30.73
C ILE A 82 17.26 8.63 -30.06
N ASP A 83 18.50 9.12 -30.24
CA ASP A 83 18.96 10.37 -29.66
C ASP A 83 18.13 11.56 -30.14
N GLU A 84 17.90 11.68 -31.46
CA GLU A 84 17.06 12.74 -32.02
C GLU A 84 15.64 12.72 -31.44
N GLN A 85 15.04 11.52 -31.29
CA GLN A 85 13.72 11.37 -30.71
C GLN A 85 13.72 11.71 -29.21
N THR A 86 14.76 11.31 -28.48
CA THR A 86 14.92 11.61 -27.04
C THR A 86 14.98 13.11 -26.80
N GLU A 87 15.83 13.83 -27.56
CA GLU A 87 15.94 15.29 -27.42
C GLU A 87 14.61 16.00 -27.77
N ALA A 88 13.91 15.52 -28.80
CA ALA A 88 12.61 16.06 -29.16
C ALA A 88 11.58 15.83 -28.05
N LEU A 89 11.52 14.63 -27.46
CA LEU A 89 10.61 14.32 -26.35
C LEU A 89 10.95 15.15 -25.10
N VAL A 90 12.23 15.19 -24.70
CA VAL A 90 12.69 15.95 -23.55
C VAL A 90 12.38 17.44 -23.71
N SER A 91 12.51 17.97 -24.92
CA SER A 91 12.18 19.39 -25.18
C SER A 91 10.67 19.67 -25.08
N MET A 92 9.82 18.68 -25.33
CA MET A 92 8.35 18.83 -25.30
C MET A 92 7.76 18.65 -23.90
N ILE A 93 8.22 17.67 -23.15
CA ILE A 93 7.58 17.24 -21.90
C ILE A 93 8.52 17.19 -20.70
N GLY A 94 9.78 17.59 -20.85
CA GLY A 94 10.82 17.46 -19.81
C GLY A 94 11.43 16.08 -19.78
N ASP A 95 12.56 15.93 -19.07
CA ASP A 95 13.26 14.64 -18.94
C ASP A 95 12.62 13.74 -17.86
N ASN A 96 12.23 14.32 -16.74
CA ASN A 96 11.66 13.56 -15.63
C ASN A 96 10.16 13.36 -15.86
N GLN A 97 9.77 12.09 -15.91
CA GLN A 97 8.39 11.65 -15.98
C GLN A 97 8.03 10.88 -14.72
N VAL A 98 6.79 11.03 -14.28
CA VAL A 98 6.26 10.25 -13.16
C VAL A 98 5.57 9.02 -13.73
N ASP A 99 6.02 7.86 -13.32
CA ASP A 99 5.36 6.57 -13.56
C ASP A 99 4.88 5.99 -12.24
N TYR A 100 3.97 5.04 -12.29
CA TYR A 100 3.36 4.47 -11.10
C TYR A 100 3.47 2.96 -11.08
N ARG A 101 3.89 2.45 -9.92
CA ARG A 101 3.92 1.02 -9.64
C ARG A 101 2.89 0.66 -8.60
N PHE A 102 2.24 -0.47 -8.78
CA PHE A 102 1.16 -0.93 -7.93
C PHE A 102 1.56 -2.21 -7.20
N PHE A 103 1.43 -2.19 -5.89
CA PHE A 103 1.74 -3.34 -5.04
C PHE A 103 0.52 -3.75 -4.24
N LEU A 104 0.30 -5.05 -4.16
CA LEU A 104 -0.79 -5.65 -3.38
C LEU A 104 -0.22 -6.61 -2.35
N GLY A 105 -0.49 -6.35 -1.09
CA GLY A 105 -0.19 -7.22 0.04
C GLY A 105 -1.46 -7.89 0.56
N PHE A 106 -1.44 -9.20 0.74
CA PHE A 106 -2.54 -9.95 1.30
C PHE A 106 -2.11 -10.66 2.56
N LYS A 107 -2.85 -10.47 3.65
CA LYS A 107 -2.64 -11.26 4.87
C LYS A 107 -2.96 -12.71 4.61
N LEU A 108 -2.02 -13.60 4.92
CA LEU A 108 -2.21 -15.03 4.86
C LEU A 108 -2.90 -15.52 6.13
N MET A 109 -4.13 -16.01 6.00
CA MET A 109 -4.93 -16.50 7.11
C MET A 109 -4.68 -17.98 7.32
N VAL A 110 -4.22 -18.35 8.50
CA VAL A 110 -4.12 -19.75 8.92
C VAL A 110 -5.46 -20.14 9.54
N THR A 111 -6.24 -20.98 8.85
CA THR A 111 -7.47 -21.52 9.43
C THR A 111 -7.18 -22.46 10.61
N GLU A 112 -8.01 -22.37 11.66
CA GLU A 112 -7.85 -23.24 12.87
C GLU A 112 -7.88 -24.74 12.55
N GLU A 113 -8.56 -25.16 11.49
CA GLU A 113 -8.53 -26.55 11.00
C GLU A 113 -7.13 -26.99 10.53
N GLN A 114 -6.30 -26.06 10.09
CA GLN A 114 -4.90 -26.34 9.73
C GLN A 114 -3.97 -26.27 10.95
N LEU A 115 -4.44 -25.74 12.07
CA LEU A 115 -3.81 -25.86 13.37
C LEU A 115 -4.22 -27.20 13.98
N ASN A 116 -3.58 -28.30 13.53
CA ASN A 116 -3.77 -29.59 14.16
C ASN A 116 -3.54 -29.45 15.67
N LEU A 117 -4.63 -29.54 16.45
CA LEU A 117 -4.70 -29.39 17.91
C LEU A 117 -3.83 -30.37 18.70
N LYS A 118 -3.05 -31.23 18.03
CA LYS A 118 -2.12 -32.18 18.66
C LYS A 118 -0.84 -31.55 19.22
N ASN A 119 -0.60 -30.26 19.07
CA ASN A 119 0.63 -29.65 19.54
C ASN A 119 0.40 -28.57 20.62
N ILE A 120 0.03 -29.04 21.83
CA ILE A 120 0.17 -28.25 23.09
C ILE A 120 1.60 -27.71 23.29
N LYS A 121 2.59 -28.26 22.59
CA LYS A 121 3.96 -27.71 22.49
C LYS A 121 4.04 -26.35 21.76
N LYS A 122 2.99 -25.91 21.07
CA LYS A 122 2.99 -24.62 20.33
C LYS A 122 2.87 -23.39 21.21
N SER A 123 2.14 -23.46 22.33
CA SER A 123 2.05 -22.29 23.23
C SER A 123 3.40 -22.01 23.89
N ALA A 124 4.12 -23.05 24.31
CA ALA A 124 5.47 -22.92 24.84
C ALA A 124 6.47 -22.42 23.79
N TRP A 125 6.25 -22.74 22.53
CA TRP A 125 7.13 -22.31 21.43
C TRP A 125 6.82 -20.87 20.99
N LEU A 126 5.55 -20.43 20.98
CA LEU A 126 5.17 -19.03 20.77
C LEU A 126 5.74 -18.14 21.87
N THR A 127 5.62 -18.55 23.13
CA THR A 127 6.23 -17.83 24.27
C THR A 127 7.77 -17.84 24.18
N PHE A 128 8.36 -18.90 23.65
CA PHE A 128 9.81 -18.99 23.42
C PHE A 128 10.25 -18.10 22.22
N THR A 129 9.45 -17.96 21.18
CA THR A 129 9.75 -17.03 20.08
C THR A 129 9.55 -15.56 20.49
N GLU A 130 8.56 -15.27 21.30
CA GLU A 130 8.39 -13.93 21.92
C GLU A 130 9.57 -13.62 22.84
N PHE A 131 9.99 -14.56 23.67
CA PHE A 131 11.19 -14.43 24.50
C PHE A 131 12.47 -14.29 23.67
N LEU A 132 12.63 -15.06 22.59
CA LEU A 132 13.77 -14.91 21.67
C LEU A 132 13.72 -13.58 20.91
N HIS A 133 12.54 -13.06 20.58
CA HIS A 133 12.38 -11.71 20.02
C HIS A 133 12.86 -10.63 21.00
N GLU A 134 12.51 -10.73 22.25
CA GLU A 134 12.98 -9.81 23.30
C GLU A 134 14.49 -9.94 23.55
N VAL A 135 15.00 -11.17 23.62
CA VAL A 135 16.44 -11.43 23.83
C VAL A 135 17.27 -11.07 22.60
N ASN A 136 16.78 -11.31 21.37
CA ASN A 136 17.48 -10.88 20.15
C ASN A 136 17.46 -9.37 19.93
N HIS A 137 16.48 -8.66 20.45
CA HIS A 137 16.50 -7.20 20.48
C HIS A 137 17.65 -6.67 21.38
N THR A 138 18.06 -7.48 22.36
CA THR A 138 19.13 -7.14 23.33
C THR A 138 20.52 -7.63 22.88
N LEU A 139 20.62 -8.62 22.02
CA LEU A 139 21.87 -9.34 21.69
C LEU A 139 22.30 -9.23 20.22
N MET A 140 22.04 -8.15 19.51
CA MET A 140 22.62 -7.84 18.17
C MET A 140 22.85 -9.05 17.23
N ASN A 141 21.93 -10.02 17.18
CA ASN A 141 21.99 -11.05 16.17
C ASN A 141 21.23 -10.60 14.91
N ASP A 142 21.95 -10.39 13.83
CA ASP A 142 21.50 -9.78 12.58
C ASP A 142 20.40 -10.57 11.86
N PHE A 143 20.19 -11.86 12.18
CA PHE A 143 19.22 -12.70 11.46
C PHE A 143 18.38 -13.57 12.42
N VAL A 144 17.09 -13.61 12.18
CA VAL A 144 16.16 -14.52 12.85
C VAL A 144 15.89 -15.72 11.93
N SER A 145 16.04 -16.92 12.41
CA SER A 145 15.68 -18.13 11.67
C SER A 145 14.30 -18.63 12.11
N MET A 146 13.50 -19.04 11.14
CA MET A 146 12.17 -19.58 11.35
C MET A 146 12.14 -21.09 11.07
N PRO A 147 11.31 -21.89 11.77
CA PRO A 147 11.20 -23.31 11.46
C PRO A 147 10.77 -23.57 10.02
N ASN A 148 11.43 -24.50 9.39
CA ASN A 148 11.16 -24.90 8.00
C ASN A 148 9.70 -25.27 7.73
N ASP A 149 9.05 -25.94 8.68
CA ASP A 149 7.67 -26.39 8.54
C ASP A 149 6.70 -25.20 8.49
N GLU A 150 6.97 -24.15 9.23
CA GLU A 150 6.15 -22.95 9.26
C GLU A 150 6.33 -22.16 7.95
N ILE A 151 7.55 -21.93 7.51
CA ILE A 151 7.84 -21.28 6.22
C ILE A 151 7.18 -22.05 5.08
N ASN A 152 7.34 -23.36 5.02
CA ASN A 152 6.76 -24.20 3.97
C ASN A 152 5.23 -24.13 3.96
N ARG A 153 4.61 -23.95 5.11
CA ARG A 153 3.15 -23.76 5.24
C ARG A 153 2.73 -22.43 4.60
N TYR A 154 3.37 -21.33 4.97
CA TYR A 154 3.06 -20.02 4.36
C TYR A 154 3.37 -20.00 2.87
N MET A 155 4.43 -20.65 2.42
CA MET A 155 4.74 -20.78 0.98
C MET A 155 3.65 -21.56 0.21
N LYS A 156 3.05 -22.58 0.80
CA LYS A 156 1.91 -23.28 0.18
C LYS A 156 0.69 -22.39 0.08
N MET A 157 0.38 -21.65 1.14
CA MET A 157 -0.74 -20.71 1.16
C MET A 157 -0.53 -19.59 0.14
N GLU A 158 0.67 -19.05 0.09
CA GLU A 158 1.07 -18.01 -0.87
C GLU A 158 0.87 -18.50 -2.31
N LYS A 159 1.31 -19.73 -2.63
CA LYS A 159 1.13 -20.32 -3.96
C LYS A 159 -0.35 -20.48 -4.35
N LEU A 160 -1.21 -20.83 -3.39
CA LEU A 160 -2.66 -20.90 -3.62
C LEU A 160 -3.24 -19.51 -3.89
N LEU A 161 -2.80 -18.49 -3.16
CA LEU A 161 -3.19 -17.12 -3.34
C LEU A 161 -2.73 -16.58 -4.70
N GLU A 162 -1.45 -16.79 -5.07
CA GLU A 162 -0.91 -16.42 -6.37
C GLU A 162 -1.73 -17.01 -7.52
N ASN A 163 -2.04 -18.31 -7.46
CA ASN A 163 -2.87 -18.99 -8.46
C ASN A 163 -4.28 -18.37 -8.55
N LYS A 164 -4.82 -17.89 -7.45
CA LYS A 164 -6.14 -17.23 -7.42
C LYS A 164 -6.07 -15.85 -8.07
N ILE A 165 -5.06 -15.06 -7.74
CA ILE A 165 -4.88 -13.71 -8.27
C ILE A 165 -4.52 -13.75 -9.75
N SER A 166 -3.59 -14.62 -10.15
CA SER A 166 -3.06 -14.73 -11.52
C SER A 166 -4.11 -15.16 -12.56
N ARG A 167 -5.25 -15.69 -12.13
CA ARG A 167 -6.38 -15.98 -13.02
C ARG A 167 -7.08 -14.72 -13.55
N ARG A 168 -6.89 -13.60 -12.88
CA ARG A 168 -7.62 -12.34 -13.14
C ARG A 168 -6.70 -11.19 -13.48
N PHE A 169 -5.51 -11.16 -12.85
CA PHE A 169 -4.55 -10.08 -12.95
C PHE A 169 -3.17 -10.63 -13.28
N LYS A 170 -2.40 -9.88 -14.07
CA LYS A 170 -0.98 -10.13 -14.18
C LYS A 170 -0.28 -9.63 -12.95
N VAL A 171 0.33 -10.53 -12.21
CA VAL A 171 1.07 -10.18 -10.98
C VAL A 171 2.47 -10.79 -11.02
N ARG A 172 3.41 -10.11 -10.40
CA ARG A 172 4.77 -10.58 -10.15
C ARG A 172 5.00 -10.62 -8.64
N ARG A 173 5.63 -11.68 -8.17
CA ARG A 173 6.10 -11.74 -6.77
C ARG A 173 7.15 -10.67 -6.53
N LEU A 174 7.09 -10.00 -5.39
CA LEU A 174 8.15 -9.10 -4.98
C LEU A 174 9.41 -9.88 -4.61
N GLU A 175 10.53 -9.38 -5.07
CA GLU A 175 11.86 -9.83 -4.69
C GLU A 175 12.44 -8.94 -3.58
N ILE A 176 13.60 -9.32 -3.06
CA ILE A 176 14.25 -8.55 -2.00
C ILE A 176 14.62 -7.14 -2.47
N ASN A 177 14.99 -7.01 -3.74
CA ASN A 177 15.31 -5.72 -4.35
C ASN A 177 14.11 -4.78 -4.35
N ASP A 178 12.92 -5.30 -4.65
CA ASP A 178 11.67 -4.53 -4.61
C ASP A 178 11.39 -4.01 -3.20
N PHE A 179 11.55 -4.86 -2.18
CA PHE A 179 11.34 -4.45 -0.78
C PHE A 179 12.39 -3.43 -0.34
N GLY A 180 13.65 -3.62 -0.72
CA GLY A 180 14.71 -2.65 -0.45
C GLY A 180 14.36 -1.29 -1.04
N TYR A 181 13.97 -1.25 -2.31
CA TYR A 181 13.53 -0.03 -2.98
C TYR A 181 12.34 0.62 -2.28
N LEU A 182 11.29 -0.14 -1.96
CA LEU A 182 10.10 0.37 -1.28
C LEU A 182 10.45 0.98 0.08
N MET A 183 11.32 0.32 0.85
CA MET A 183 11.74 0.84 2.16
C MET A 183 12.56 2.12 2.00
N GLU A 184 13.48 2.17 1.05
CA GLU A 184 14.29 3.36 0.79
C GLU A 184 13.42 4.52 0.27
N HIS A 185 12.49 4.23 -0.65
CA HIS A 185 11.55 5.22 -1.16
C HIS A 185 10.64 5.80 -0.07
N LEU A 186 10.13 4.95 0.84
CA LEU A 186 9.21 5.39 1.88
C LEU A 186 9.91 6.13 3.02
N TYR A 187 11.15 5.77 3.35
CA TYR A 187 11.87 6.33 4.51
C TYR A 187 12.96 7.33 4.13
N GLY A 188 13.71 7.08 3.06
CA GLY A 188 14.89 7.88 2.71
C GLY A 188 14.62 8.89 1.61
N ARG A 189 13.90 8.49 0.60
CA ARG A 189 13.60 9.33 -0.57
C ARG A 189 14.80 9.94 -1.28
N ASP A 190 15.75 9.11 -1.61
CA ASP A 190 16.98 9.56 -2.29
C ASP A 190 16.74 9.98 -3.77
N GLY A 191 15.52 9.83 -4.29
CA GLY A 191 15.20 10.13 -5.68
C GLY A 191 15.89 9.18 -6.67
N ILE A 192 16.27 7.98 -6.21
CA ILE A 192 16.83 6.94 -7.08
C ILE A 192 15.70 6.32 -7.87
N ALA A 193 15.83 6.31 -9.20
CA ALA A 193 14.90 5.58 -10.05
C ALA A 193 14.94 4.08 -9.73
N TYR A 194 13.79 3.41 -9.85
CA TYR A 194 13.71 1.98 -9.53
C TYR A 194 14.67 1.14 -10.39
N GLU A 195 14.84 1.50 -11.66
CA GLU A 195 15.71 0.83 -12.62
C GLU A 195 17.19 0.89 -12.21
N ASP A 196 17.58 1.93 -11.48
CA ASP A 196 18.95 2.16 -11.04
C ASP A 196 19.20 1.65 -9.61
N TYR A 197 18.13 1.17 -8.94
CA TYR A 197 18.23 0.66 -7.59
C TYR A 197 18.71 -0.80 -7.56
N GLU A 198 19.79 -1.05 -6.84
CA GLU A 198 20.31 -2.39 -6.58
C GLU A 198 20.51 -2.60 -5.07
N TYR A 199 19.77 -3.55 -4.51
CA TYR A 199 19.94 -3.93 -3.11
C TYR A 199 21.23 -4.72 -2.92
N GLN A 200 22.09 -4.21 -2.06
CA GLN A 200 23.32 -4.90 -1.71
C GLN A 200 23.05 -5.96 -0.65
N LEU A 201 22.97 -7.22 -1.09
CA LEU A 201 22.83 -8.35 -0.19
C LEU A 201 23.96 -8.39 0.84
N PRO A 202 23.65 -8.70 2.10
CA PRO A 202 24.69 -8.91 3.10
C PRO A 202 25.69 -9.97 2.66
N LYS A 203 26.99 -9.78 2.92
CA LYS A 203 28.05 -10.72 2.53
C LYS A 203 27.91 -12.12 3.15
N LYS A 204 27.03 -12.29 4.14
CA LYS A 204 26.71 -13.61 4.73
C LYS A 204 25.81 -14.42 3.80
N LYS A 205 26.11 -15.71 3.66
CA LYS A 205 25.29 -16.64 2.88
C LYS A 205 23.93 -16.78 3.55
N LEU A 206 22.89 -16.23 2.91
CA LEU A 206 21.51 -16.35 3.36
C LEU A 206 21.01 -17.78 3.15
N GLN A 207 20.40 -18.36 4.16
CA GLN A 207 19.68 -19.62 4.08
C GLN A 207 18.20 -19.32 3.79
N LYS A 208 17.46 -20.30 3.27
CA LYS A 208 16.04 -20.15 2.93
C LYS A 208 15.19 -19.74 4.15
N GLU A 209 15.61 -20.13 5.32
CA GLU A 209 14.96 -19.90 6.62
C GLU A 209 15.36 -18.55 7.27
N THR A 210 16.24 -17.80 6.64
CA THR A 210 16.72 -16.52 7.19
C THR A 210 15.70 -15.42 6.93
N LEU A 211 15.26 -14.76 7.99
CA LEU A 211 14.42 -13.56 7.89
C LEU A 211 15.31 -12.32 7.91
N ILE A 212 15.10 -11.45 6.93
CA ILE A 212 15.76 -10.14 6.86
C ILE A 212 14.85 -9.14 7.56
N LYS A 213 15.40 -8.39 8.49
CA LYS A 213 14.65 -7.37 9.22
C LYS A 213 14.47 -6.13 8.32
N TYR A 214 13.36 -5.40 8.49
CA TYR A 214 13.06 -4.24 7.64
C TYR A 214 14.15 -3.16 7.70
N TYR A 215 14.77 -2.95 8.85
CA TYR A 215 15.86 -1.97 8.99
C TYR A 215 17.16 -2.38 8.29
N ASP A 216 17.33 -3.67 7.99
CA ASP A 216 18.45 -4.14 7.17
C ASP A 216 18.22 -3.84 5.67
N LEU A 217 16.95 -3.55 5.29
CA LEU A 217 16.57 -3.15 3.94
C LEU A 217 16.73 -1.64 3.72
N ILE A 218 16.74 -0.87 4.80
CA ILE A 218 16.94 0.58 4.74
C ILE A 218 18.46 0.81 4.80
N ARG A 219 19.02 1.44 3.77
CA ARG A 219 20.39 1.90 3.86
C ARG A 219 20.48 2.85 5.05
N PRO A 220 21.60 2.85 5.81
CA PRO A 220 21.82 3.87 6.83
C PRO A 220 21.82 5.23 6.14
N THR A 221 20.64 5.80 5.99
CA THR A 221 20.47 7.11 5.42
C THR A 221 20.98 8.12 6.44
N ARG A 222 21.90 8.96 6.04
CA ARG A 222 22.31 10.13 6.81
C ARG A 222 21.23 11.22 6.66
N CYS A 223 20.00 10.84 6.90
CA CYS A 223 18.86 11.73 6.80
C CYS A 223 18.47 12.19 8.20
N VAL A 224 18.50 13.49 8.42
CA VAL A 224 17.92 14.10 9.62
C VAL A 224 16.45 14.44 9.33
N ILE A 225 15.57 14.00 10.20
CA ILE A 225 14.13 14.26 10.07
C ILE A 225 13.75 15.34 11.07
N GLU A 226 13.27 16.46 10.57
CA GLU A 226 12.70 17.54 11.38
C GLU A 226 11.17 17.54 11.21
N GLU A 227 10.45 17.45 12.33
CA GLU A 227 8.98 17.44 12.33
C GLU A 227 8.44 18.86 12.45
N SER A 228 7.47 19.20 11.60
CA SER A 228 6.62 20.36 11.69
C SER A 228 5.16 19.91 11.84
N GLN A 229 4.24 20.81 12.14
CA GLN A 229 2.81 20.48 12.27
C GLN A 229 2.17 19.96 10.97
N ARG A 230 2.72 20.33 9.80
CA ARG A 230 2.11 20.02 8.50
C ARG A 230 3.00 19.26 7.54
N TYR A 231 4.28 19.11 7.85
CA TYR A 231 5.25 18.46 6.98
C TYR A 231 6.42 17.91 7.79
N LEU A 232 7.14 16.98 7.19
CA LEU A 232 8.47 16.55 7.62
C LEU A 232 9.49 17.18 6.69
N ARG A 233 10.57 17.75 7.27
CA ARG A 233 11.77 18.13 6.53
C ARG A 233 12.78 17.00 6.63
N LEU A 234 13.23 16.53 5.50
CA LEU A 234 14.24 15.48 5.37
C LEU A 234 15.53 16.13 4.88
N GLU A 235 16.54 16.16 5.72
CA GLU A 235 17.85 16.72 5.39
C GLU A 235 18.82 15.58 5.08
N HIS A 236 19.29 15.50 3.83
CA HIS A 236 20.31 14.60 3.33
C HIS A 236 21.64 15.34 3.22
N GLU A 237 22.76 14.62 2.97
CA GLU A 237 24.09 15.26 2.85
C GLU A 237 24.12 16.36 1.78
N ASP A 238 23.46 16.17 0.64
CA ASP A 238 23.55 17.03 -0.54
C ASP A 238 22.23 17.72 -0.92
N LYS A 239 21.11 17.37 -0.26
CA LYS A 239 19.78 17.91 -0.60
C LYS A 239 18.84 17.91 0.58
N GLU A 240 17.83 18.76 0.50
CA GLU A 240 16.69 18.77 1.39
C GLU A 240 15.43 18.31 0.62
N SER A 241 14.51 17.67 1.31
CA SER A 241 13.18 17.38 0.78
C SER A 241 12.12 17.56 1.86
N TYR A 242 10.90 17.81 1.42
CA TYR A 242 9.76 18.08 2.27
C TYR A 242 8.64 17.11 1.94
N VAL A 243 7.98 16.58 2.96
CA VAL A 243 6.93 15.55 2.79
C VAL A 243 5.72 15.89 3.64
N SER A 244 4.53 15.81 3.07
CA SER A 244 3.25 15.90 3.77
C SER A 244 2.44 14.62 3.60
N TYR A 245 1.65 14.30 4.61
CA TYR A 245 0.74 13.16 4.61
C TYR A 245 -0.69 13.62 4.84
N PHE A 246 -1.61 13.05 4.07
CA PHE A 246 -3.05 13.26 4.21
C PHE A 246 -3.74 11.93 4.46
N THR A 247 -4.83 11.99 5.19
CA THR A 247 -5.74 10.85 5.37
C THR A 247 -7.14 11.26 4.94
N VAL A 248 -7.93 10.31 4.45
CA VAL A 248 -9.34 10.58 4.15
C VAL A 248 -10.08 10.87 5.45
N ASN A 249 -10.68 12.04 5.52
CA ASN A 249 -11.52 12.48 6.63
C ASN A 249 -12.99 12.08 6.41
N ALA A 250 -13.51 12.32 5.20
CA ALA A 250 -14.88 11.99 4.85
C ALA A 250 -15.02 11.76 3.34
N ILE A 251 -16.01 10.95 2.97
CA ILE A 251 -16.51 10.82 1.61
C ILE A 251 -17.90 11.45 1.60
N VAL A 252 -18.11 12.45 0.73
CA VAL A 252 -19.37 13.20 0.65
C VAL A 252 -20.21 12.61 -0.46
N GLY A 253 -21.24 11.86 -0.11
CA GLY A 253 -22.13 11.18 -1.06
C GLY A 253 -21.57 9.83 -1.51
N GLU A 254 -21.98 9.41 -2.70
CA GLU A 254 -21.57 8.14 -3.30
C GLU A 254 -20.44 8.34 -4.32
N LEU A 255 -19.55 7.39 -4.39
CA LEU A 255 -18.52 7.35 -5.43
C LEU A 255 -19.04 6.50 -6.60
N ASP A 256 -19.42 7.18 -7.68
CA ASP A 256 -19.93 6.53 -8.88
C ASP A 256 -18.86 5.78 -9.66
N PHE A 257 -19.21 4.60 -10.17
CA PHE A 257 -18.35 3.86 -11.06
C PHE A 257 -19.04 3.61 -12.41
N PRO A 258 -18.40 3.85 -13.56
CA PRO A 258 -17.09 4.49 -13.73
C PRO A 258 -17.22 6.02 -13.57
N SER A 259 -16.30 6.67 -12.95
CA SER A 259 -16.08 8.13 -12.87
C SER A 259 -15.27 8.52 -11.63
N SER A 260 -15.09 7.60 -10.68
CA SER A 260 -14.39 7.85 -9.40
C SER A 260 -13.22 6.90 -9.21
N GLU A 261 -12.54 6.51 -10.32
CA GLU A 261 -11.34 5.66 -10.26
C GLU A 261 -10.13 6.50 -9.81
N ILE A 262 -10.06 6.77 -8.51
CA ILE A 262 -9.09 7.69 -7.88
C ILE A 262 -7.65 7.36 -8.31
N PHE A 263 -7.20 6.11 -8.22
CA PHE A 263 -5.85 5.72 -8.59
C PHE A 263 -5.52 5.97 -10.07
N TYR A 264 -6.51 5.85 -10.94
CA TYR A 264 -6.34 6.10 -12.36
C TYR A 264 -6.28 7.60 -12.65
N PHE A 265 -7.21 8.39 -12.13
CA PHE A 265 -7.25 9.82 -12.36
C PHE A 265 -6.06 10.53 -11.73
N GLN A 266 -5.60 10.08 -10.56
CA GLN A 266 -4.39 10.61 -9.92
C GLN A 266 -3.18 10.54 -10.86
N GLN A 267 -3.01 9.42 -11.60
CA GLN A 267 -1.91 9.28 -12.57
C GLN A 267 -2.04 10.22 -13.77
N GLN A 268 -3.25 10.61 -14.12
CA GLN A 268 -3.50 11.52 -15.25
C GLN A 268 -3.37 12.97 -14.85
N GLN A 269 -3.65 13.28 -13.59
CA GLN A 269 -3.72 14.65 -13.10
C GLN A 269 -2.36 15.19 -12.70
N PHE A 270 -1.56 14.43 -11.97
CA PHE A 270 -0.34 14.95 -11.38
C PHE A 270 0.89 14.68 -12.25
N THR A 271 1.69 15.75 -12.44
CA THR A 271 3.01 15.69 -13.08
C THR A 271 4.15 15.57 -12.06
N PHE A 272 3.81 15.43 -10.79
CA PHE A 272 4.72 15.26 -9.67
C PHE A 272 4.36 14.00 -8.88
N PRO A 273 5.32 13.43 -8.11
CA PRO A 273 5.09 12.18 -7.42
C PRO A 273 4.07 12.31 -6.28
N VAL A 274 3.06 11.46 -6.31
CA VAL A 274 2.06 11.28 -5.24
C VAL A 274 1.92 9.80 -4.94
N ASP A 275 2.34 9.39 -3.74
CA ASP A 275 2.20 8.01 -3.31
C ASP A 275 0.89 7.82 -2.54
N THR A 276 0.28 6.64 -2.70
CA THR A 276 -0.90 6.29 -1.91
C THR A 276 -0.76 4.92 -1.27
N SER A 277 -1.28 4.82 -0.05
CA SER A 277 -1.32 3.59 0.72
C SER A 277 -2.74 3.37 1.22
N MET A 278 -3.33 2.23 0.86
CA MET A 278 -4.66 1.84 1.28
C MET A 278 -4.62 0.52 2.02
N ASN A 279 -5.03 0.54 3.29
CA ASN A 279 -5.23 -0.66 4.07
C ASN A 279 -6.72 -0.95 4.19
N VAL A 280 -7.11 -2.16 3.82
CA VAL A 280 -8.49 -2.66 3.93
C VAL A 280 -8.50 -3.81 4.91
N GLU A 281 -9.17 -3.64 6.06
CA GLU A 281 -9.47 -4.72 6.98
C GLU A 281 -10.87 -5.27 6.67
N ILE A 282 -10.94 -6.55 6.36
CA ILE A 282 -12.18 -7.25 6.06
C ILE A 282 -12.68 -7.89 7.34
N VAL A 283 -13.84 -7.42 7.83
CA VAL A 283 -14.46 -7.92 9.06
C VAL A 283 -15.66 -8.78 8.68
N GLU A 284 -15.67 -10.03 9.14
CA GLU A 284 -16.79 -10.95 8.91
C GLU A 284 -18.12 -10.33 9.35
N ASN A 285 -19.18 -10.46 8.55
CA ASN A 285 -20.50 -9.88 8.78
C ASN A 285 -21.00 -10.06 10.22
N ARG A 286 -20.91 -11.27 10.78
CA ARG A 286 -21.36 -11.54 12.14
C ARG A 286 -20.59 -10.74 13.20
N LYS A 287 -19.27 -10.61 13.04
CA LYS A 287 -18.43 -9.81 13.93
C LYS A 287 -18.74 -8.32 13.77
N ALA A 288 -18.93 -7.87 12.52
CA ALA A 288 -19.32 -6.51 12.19
C ALA A 288 -20.66 -6.12 12.83
N LEU A 289 -21.70 -6.91 12.64
CA LEU A 289 -23.02 -6.68 13.27
C LEU A 289 -22.93 -6.60 14.79
N THR A 290 -22.13 -7.45 15.43
CA THR A 290 -21.94 -7.38 16.89
C THR A 290 -21.30 -6.07 17.31
N THR A 291 -20.28 -5.61 16.57
CA THR A 291 -19.59 -4.35 16.84
C THR A 291 -20.50 -3.15 16.65
N VAL A 292 -21.25 -3.12 15.55
CA VAL A 292 -22.21 -2.05 15.21
C VAL A 292 -23.32 -1.97 16.26
N ARG A 293 -23.90 -3.10 16.66
CA ARG A 293 -24.93 -3.16 17.71
C ARG A 293 -24.44 -2.69 19.07
N ASN A 294 -23.20 -3.03 19.43
CA ASN A 294 -22.60 -2.52 20.66
C ASN A 294 -22.39 -1.00 20.60
N LYS A 295 -21.94 -0.47 19.46
CA LYS A 295 -21.79 0.98 19.27
C LYS A 295 -23.13 1.72 19.31
N LYS A 296 -24.17 1.15 18.69
CA LYS A 296 -25.53 1.68 18.77
C LYS A 296 -26.04 1.76 20.20
N LYS A 297 -25.78 0.72 21.01
CA LYS A 297 -26.15 0.72 22.42
C LYS A 297 -25.44 1.83 23.20
N GLU A 298 -24.14 1.97 22.99
CA GLU A 298 -23.34 3.03 23.62
C GLU A 298 -23.85 4.43 23.27
N LEU A 299 -24.16 4.69 22.00
CA LEU A 299 -24.72 5.97 21.55
C LEU A 299 -26.11 6.24 22.11
N LYS A 300 -26.97 5.21 22.21
CA LYS A 300 -28.28 5.33 22.87
C LYS A 300 -28.18 5.61 24.37
N ASP A 301 -27.18 5.02 25.02
CA ASP A 301 -26.94 5.30 26.44
C ASP A 301 -26.49 6.77 26.62
N LEU A 302 -25.64 7.31 25.73
CA LEU A 302 -25.25 8.73 25.73
C LEU A 302 -26.45 9.67 25.50
N ASP A 303 -27.30 9.35 24.54
CA ASP A 303 -28.54 10.11 24.25
C ASP A 303 -29.46 10.14 25.47
N ASN A 304 -29.71 8.97 26.07
CA ASN A 304 -30.53 8.85 27.27
C ASN A 304 -29.96 9.65 28.48
N HIS A 305 -28.63 9.65 28.64
CA HIS A 305 -27.97 10.45 29.70
C HIS A 305 -28.15 11.95 29.46
N ALA A 306 -28.03 12.42 28.21
CA ALA A 306 -28.28 13.82 27.89
C ALA A 306 -29.72 14.22 28.19
N TYR A 307 -30.68 13.39 27.81
CA TYR A 307 -32.11 13.59 28.08
C TYR A 307 -32.40 13.64 29.60
N GLN A 308 -31.84 12.70 30.39
CA GLN A 308 -32.01 12.67 31.88
C GLN A 308 -31.39 13.89 32.58
N ALA A 309 -30.29 14.44 31.98
CA ALA A 309 -29.66 15.65 32.46
C ALA A 309 -30.40 16.95 32.07
N GLY A 310 -31.51 16.85 31.31
CA GLY A 310 -32.28 17.99 30.80
C GLY A 310 -31.54 18.80 29.74
N SER A 311 -30.55 18.22 29.10
CA SER A 311 -29.81 18.82 27.96
C SER A 311 -30.22 18.21 26.65
N GLU A 312 -30.13 18.99 25.57
CA GLU A 312 -30.28 18.46 24.22
C GLU A 312 -29.12 17.55 23.86
N THR A 313 -29.41 16.45 23.18
CA THR A 313 -28.39 15.56 22.62
C THR A 313 -27.58 16.30 21.55
N SER A 314 -26.27 16.17 21.59
CA SER A 314 -25.40 16.74 20.56
C SER A 314 -25.78 16.21 19.17
N SER A 315 -25.85 17.09 18.17
CA SER A 315 -26.10 16.73 16.78
C SER A 315 -25.19 15.59 16.29
N ASN A 316 -23.92 15.60 16.70
CA ASN A 316 -22.96 14.55 16.37
C ASN A 316 -23.39 13.15 16.87
N VAL A 317 -24.09 13.07 17.99
CA VAL A 317 -24.58 11.80 18.52
C VAL A 317 -25.80 11.33 17.74
N VAL A 318 -26.68 12.26 17.34
CA VAL A 318 -27.86 11.96 16.50
C VAL A 318 -27.39 11.46 15.12
N ASP A 319 -26.51 12.20 14.45
CA ASP A 319 -25.96 11.82 13.15
C ASP A 319 -25.22 10.47 13.20
N ALA A 320 -24.51 10.20 14.30
CA ALA A 320 -23.84 8.93 14.53
C ALA A 320 -24.85 7.77 14.75
N LEU A 321 -25.98 8.02 15.43
CA LEU A 321 -27.03 7.02 15.60
C LEU A 321 -27.68 6.66 14.25
N ASP A 322 -27.99 7.65 13.43
CA ASP A 322 -28.59 7.42 12.10
C ASP A 322 -27.63 6.62 11.21
N SER A 323 -26.34 6.99 11.18
CA SER A 323 -25.32 6.28 10.42
C SER A 323 -25.12 4.83 10.89
N VAL A 324 -25.19 4.58 12.21
CA VAL A 324 -25.08 3.22 12.77
C VAL A 324 -26.32 2.38 12.48
N ASP A 325 -27.49 2.99 12.45
CA ASP A 325 -28.76 2.31 12.12
C ASP A 325 -28.81 1.91 10.64
N GLU A 326 -28.34 2.78 9.74
CA GLU A 326 -28.19 2.50 8.33
C GLU A 326 -27.20 1.36 8.09
N LEU A 327 -26.01 1.45 8.69
CA LEU A 327 -24.98 0.41 8.58
C LEU A 327 -25.44 -0.95 9.14
N GLU A 328 -26.20 -0.96 10.27
CA GLU A 328 -26.77 -2.20 10.80
C GLU A 328 -27.76 -2.82 9.81
N THR A 329 -28.60 -2.00 9.19
CA THR A 329 -29.59 -2.44 8.21
C THR A 329 -28.93 -3.02 6.98
N ASP A 330 -27.93 -2.34 6.43
CA ASP A 330 -27.18 -2.78 5.26
C ASP A 330 -26.45 -4.10 5.51
N LEU A 331 -25.74 -4.23 6.64
CA LEU A 331 -25.06 -5.46 6.99
C LEU A 331 -26.05 -6.64 7.23
N ASP A 332 -27.23 -6.35 7.78
CA ASP A 332 -28.22 -7.40 8.02
C ASP A 332 -28.92 -7.84 6.72
N GLN A 333 -29.12 -6.95 5.78
CA GLN A 333 -29.74 -7.24 4.48
C GLN A 333 -28.77 -7.90 3.50
N SER A 334 -27.58 -7.29 3.31
CA SER A 334 -26.60 -7.76 2.32
C SER A 334 -25.90 -9.06 2.73
N LYS A 335 -25.74 -9.29 4.04
CA LYS A 335 -24.92 -10.37 4.61
C LYS A 335 -23.45 -10.30 4.16
N GLU A 336 -23.01 -9.16 3.63
CA GLU A 336 -21.65 -8.93 3.21
C GLU A 336 -20.71 -8.62 4.40
N SER A 337 -19.43 -8.74 4.19
CA SER A 337 -18.42 -8.32 5.17
C SER A 337 -18.37 -6.80 5.26
N MET A 338 -18.03 -6.28 6.44
CA MET A 338 -17.70 -4.86 6.61
C MET A 338 -16.24 -4.61 6.24
N TYR A 339 -15.99 -3.48 5.61
CA TYR A 339 -14.65 -3.06 5.24
C TYR A 339 -14.26 -1.83 6.05
N LYS A 340 -13.13 -1.94 6.77
CA LYS A 340 -12.51 -0.78 7.42
C LYS A 340 -11.38 -0.31 6.54
N LEU A 341 -11.47 0.92 6.10
CA LEU A 341 -10.51 1.54 5.21
C LEU A 341 -9.61 2.51 5.97
N SER A 342 -8.29 2.42 5.73
CA SER A 342 -7.33 3.45 6.06
C SER A 342 -6.60 3.84 4.78
N TYR A 343 -6.68 5.10 4.42
CA TYR A 343 -6.12 5.62 3.18
C TYR A 343 -5.20 6.80 3.49
N VAL A 344 -3.99 6.72 2.99
CA VAL A 344 -2.94 7.73 3.22
C VAL A 344 -2.40 8.18 1.86
N VAL A 345 -2.33 9.48 1.67
CA VAL A 345 -1.71 10.12 0.51
C VAL A 345 -0.43 10.81 0.99
N ARG A 346 0.67 10.58 0.28
CA ARG A 346 1.96 11.20 0.53
C ARG A 346 2.31 12.12 -0.64
N VAL A 347 2.62 13.36 -0.32
CA VAL A 347 3.07 14.38 -1.27
C VAL A 347 4.44 14.85 -0.84
N SER A 348 5.29 15.13 -1.81
CA SER A 348 6.64 15.58 -1.51
C SER A 348 7.18 16.50 -2.58
N ALA A 349 8.17 17.32 -2.16
CA ALA A 349 8.90 18.25 -3.01
C ALA A 349 10.30 18.51 -2.44
N ASP A 350 11.17 19.07 -3.28
CA ASP A 350 12.53 19.47 -2.87
C ASP A 350 12.54 20.87 -2.23
N ASP A 351 11.41 21.59 -2.26
CA ASP A 351 11.26 22.90 -1.68
C ASP A 351 9.88 23.05 -1.02
N LEU A 352 9.83 23.86 0.05
CA LEU A 352 8.64 24.01 0.88
C LEU A 352 7.48 24.72 0.16
N ASP A 353 7.75 25.69 -0.68
CA ASP A 353 6.68 26.42 -1.38
C ASP A 353 6.09 25.57 -2.49
N GLU A 354 6.93 24.78 -3.17
CA GLU A 354 6.47 23.76 -4.10
C GLU A 354 5.66 22.66 -3.40
N LEU A 355 6.08 22.21 -2.20
CA LEU A 355 5.28 21.27 -1.42
C LEU A 355 3.88 21.81 -1.12
N LYS A 356 3.77 23.08 -0.69
CA LYS A 356 2.48 23.72 -0.42
C LYS A 356 1.58 23.73 -1.66
N ARG A 357 2.14 24.16 -2.80
CA ARG A 357 1.41 24.17 -4.08
C ARG A 357 0.89 22.78 -4.46
N ARG A 358 1.75 21.77 -4.38
CA ARG A 358 1.37 20.35 -4.65
C ARG A 358 0.30 19.85 -3.68
N CYS A 359 0.42 20.19 -2.41
CA CYS A 359 -0.56 19.82 -1.39
C CYS A 359 -1.95 20.43 -1.66
N ASP A 360 -2.01 21.67 -2.10
CA ASP A 360 -3.27 22.32 -2.43
C ASP A 360 -3.88 21.72 -3.69
N GLU A 361 -3.09 21.45 -4.73
CA GLU A 361 -3.53 20.76 -5.94
C GLU A 361 -4.07 19.34 -5.66
N VAL A 362 -3.43 18.61 -4.75
CA VAL A 362 -3.91 17.29 -4.32
C VAL A 362 -5.23 17.39 -3.58
N LYS A 363 -5.39 18.35 -2.68
CA LYS A 363 -6.67 18.54 -1.97
C LYS A 363 -7.80 18.91 -2.94
N ASP A 364 -7.56 19.83 -3.85
CA ASP A 364 -8.55 20.25 -4.86
C ASP A 364 -8.98 19.03 -5.71
N PHE A 365 -8.03 18.21 -6.14
CA PHE A 365 -8.33 16.96 -6.87
C PHE A 365 -9.25 16.01 -6.09
N TYR A 366 -8.96 15.79 -4.80
CA TYR A 366 -9.78 14.90 -3.98
C TYR A 366 -11.13 15.52 -3.64
N ASP A 367 -11.19 16.83 -3.43
CA ASP A 367 -12.43 17.59 -3.23
C ASP A 367 -13.36 17.50 -4.44
N ASP A 368 -12.82 17.58 -5.66
CA ASP A 368 -13.55 17.38 -6.92
C ASP A 368 -14.16 15.98 -7.03
N LEU A 369 -13.55 14.99 -6.41
CA LEU A 369 -14.06 13.62 -6.33
C LEU A 369 -14.94 13.36 -5.09
N ASN A 370 -15.37 14.43 -4.39
CA ASN A 370 -16.15 14.34 -3.14
C ASN A 370 -15.44 13.58 -2.00
N VAL A 371 -14.12 13.54 -2.00
CA VAL A 371 -13.31 12.95 -0.94
C VAL A 371 -12.58 14.07 -0.19
N LYS A 372 -12.83 14.18 1.11
CA LYS A 372 -12.16 15.16 1.97
C LYS A 372 -10.91 14.54 2.59
N LEU A 373 -9.76 15.18 2.36
CA LEU A 373 -8.48 14.82 2.96
C LEU A 373 -8.23 15.56 4.27
#